data_9f4534bdfefabc4d392bd55c1487341f
#
_entry.id   9f4534bdfefabc4d392bd55c1487341f
#
_cell.length_a   1.000
_cell.length_b   1.000
_cell.length_c   1.000
_cell.angle_alpha   90.00
_cell.angle_beta   90.00
_cell.angle_gamma   90.00
#
_symmetry.space_group_name_H-M   'P 1'
#
loop_
_entity.id
_entity.type
_entity.pdbx_description
1 polymer ?
#
loop_
_entity_poly.entity_id
_entity_poly.type
_entity_poly.pdbx_seq_one_letter_code
_entity_poly.pdbx_strand_id
1 'polypeptide(L)'
;MISEVTSFMANRQVVIADGHHRYETALTYRDERRSEGSTELDVEQPWDRTLAYFTNAFSEGSLLLPIHRLLKDVRVPRLNEWKSLLPNWSMLEVRLSSPDNLDSILNDYLSPLKDRPAFAADDGTGSLLIFHRNPSASVSIRVIHEEVIEGALGLSESAVRDGALGFKKSVKIAAREVRRGSAALGLYLNALTPDDVFRVTRSGDVLPQKSTFFYPKLPSGLVFRPHEV
;
A
#
# COMPACT_ATOMS: atom_id res chain seq x y z
N MET A 1 -13.84 33.58 -0.81
CA MET A 1 -13.30 32.32 -0.18
C MET A 1 -13.86 31.05 -0.82
N ILE A 2 -15.18 30.74 -0.76
CA ILE A 2 -15.71 29.49 -1.41
C ILE A 2 -15.47 29.50 -2.90
N SER A 3 -15.80 30.58 -3.61
CA SER A 3 -15.56 30.75 -5.05
C SER A 3 -14.08 30.61 -5.46
N GLU A 4 -13.18 31.13 -4.65
CA GLU A 4 -11.73 31.04 -4.88
C GLU A 4 -11.25 29.59 -4.74
N VAL A 5 -11.72 28.87 -3.71
CA VAL A 5 -11.40 27.45 -3.51
C VAL A 5 -11.96 26.63 -4.67
N THR A 6 -13.20 26.86 -5.08
CA THR A 6 -13.83 26.16 -6.20
C THR A 6 -13.08 26.39 -7.50
N SER A 7 -12.73 27.65 -7.80
CA SER A 7 -11.95 28.00 -9.00
C SER A 7 -10.54 27.40 -8.96
N PHE A 8 -9.90 27.37 -7.81
CA PHE A 8 -8.58 26.74 -7.63
C PHE A 8 -8.64 25.23 -7.89
N MET A 9 -9.67 24.56 -7.37
CA MET A 9 -9.83 23.10 -7.47
C MET A 9 -10.33 22.63 -8.83
N ALA A 10 -11.03 23.47 -9.59
CA ALA A 10 -11.72 23.10 -10.83
C ALA A 10 -10.81 22.42 -11.88
N ASN A 11 -9.53 22.79 -11.92
CA ASN A 11 -8.54 22.27 -12.86
C ASN A 11 -7.45 21.43 -12.17
N ARG A 12 -7.67 20.95 -10.95
CA ARG A 12 -6.70 20.15 -10.20
C ARG A 12 -7.03 18.68 -10.29
N GLN A 13 -6.01 17.88 -10.50
CA GLN A 13 -6.12 16.44 -10.34
C GLN A 13 -5.94 16.08 -8.86
N VAL A 14 -6.79 15.19 -8.38
CA VAL A 14 -6.74 14.65 -7.02
C VAL A 14 -6.60 13.13 -7.07
N VAL A 15 -5.97 12.57 -6.06
CA VAL A 15 -5.81 11.13 -5.88
C VAL A 15 -6.57 10.71 -4.65
N ILE A 16 -7.38 9.67 -4.76
CA ILE A 16 -8.09 9.10 -3.61
C ILE A 16 -7.06 8.39 -2.73
N ALA A 17 -6.78 8.98 -1.57
CA ALA A 17 -5.85 8.44 -0.59
C ALA A 17 -6.48 7.38 0.33
N ASP A 18 -7.77 7.52 0.60
CA ASP A 18 -8.57 6.61 1.44
C ASP A 18 -10.04 6.68 1.04
N GLY A 19 -10.78 5.59 1.29
CA GLY A 19 -12.22 5.54 1.05
C GLY A 19 -12.62 5.19 -0.38
N HIS A 20 -11.80 4.45 -1.13
CA HIS A 20 -12.12 3.97 -2.47
C HIS A 20 -13.50 3.31 -2.55
N HIS A 21 -13.79 2.35 -1.68
CA HIS A 21 -15.09 1.68 -1.65
C HIS A 21 -16.26 2.62 -1.30
N ARG A 22 -16.04 3.62 -0.46
CA ARG A 22 -17.07 4.64 -0.16
C ARG A 22 -17.38 5.47 -1.40
N TYR A 23 -16.35 5.81 -2.16
CA TYR A 23 -16.50 6.54 -3.41
C TYR A 23 -17.21 5.69 -4.49
N GLU A 24 -16.79 4.44 -4.66
CA GLU A 24 -17.44 3.49 -5.58
C GLU A 24 -18.91 3.26 -5.22
N THR A 25 -19.22 3.09 -3.93
CA THR A 25 -20.61 2.98 -3.45
C THR A 25 -21.42 4.25 -3.76
N ALA A 26 -20.82 5.44 -3.60
CA ALA A 26 -21.49 6.68 -3.94
C ALA A 26 -21.78 6.80 -5.45
N LEU A 27 -20.86 6.33 -6.32
CA LEU A 27 -21.08 6.27 -7.76
C LEU A 27 -22.21 5.30 -8.12
N THR A 28 -22.19 4.09 -7.54
CA THR A 28 -23.23 3.07 -7.77
C THR A 28 -24.60 3.61 -7.35
N TYR A 29 -24.70 4.20 -6.16
CA TYR A 29 -25.94 4.79 -5.67
C TYR A 29 -26.47 5.91 -6.59
N ARG A 30 -25.60 6.79 -7.04
CA ARG A 30 -25.95 7.82 -8.02
C ARG A 30 -26.54 7.21 -9.29
N ASP A 31 -25.89 6.19 -9.84
CA ASP A 31 -26.28 5.57 -11.10
C ASP A 31 -27.61 4.80 -10.95
N GLU A 32 -27.82 4.13 -9.82
CA GLU A 32 -29.10 3.51 -9.46
C GLU A 32 -30.22 4.56 -9.39
N ARG A 33 -30.02 5.65 -8.67
CA ARG A 33 -31.02 6.73 -8.54
C ARG A 33 -31.35 7.38 -9.88
N ARG A 34 -30.37 7.53 -10.77
CA ARG A 34 -30.58 8.06 -12.13
C ARG A 34 -31.34 7.07 -13.00
N SER A 35 -31.13 5.76 -12.83
CA SER A 35 -31.83 4.74 -13.59
C SER A 35 -33.29 4.52 -13.16
N GLU A 36 -33.59 4.73 -11.88
CA GLU A 36 -34.94 4.63 -11.33
C GLU A 36 -35.85 5.81 -11.70
N GLY A 37 -35.28 6.90 -12.22
CA GLY A 37 -35.98 8.11 -12.11
C GLY A 37 -36.50 8.79 -13.30
N SER A 38 -37.40 9.59 -13.01
CA SER A 38 -38.12 10.71 -13.56
C SER A 38 -37.40 12.05 -13.34
N THR A 39 -36.13 12.09 -12.97
CA THR A 39 -35.37 13.32 -12.77
C THR A 39 -34.84 13.85 -14.08
N GLU A 40 -35.02 15.13 -14.34
CA GLU A 40 -34.40 15.84 -15.44
C GLU A 40 -32.87 15.61 -15.35
N LEU A 41 -32.31 14.95 -16.36
CA LEU A 41 -30.90 14.52 -16.39
C LEU A 41 -29.91 15.69 -16.26
N ASP A 42 -30.36 16.91 -16.52
CA ASP A 42 -29.55 18.13 -16.50
C ASP A 42 -29.57 18.90 -15.16
N VAL A 43 -30.35 18.44 -14.18
CA VAL A 43 -30.41 19.09 -12.86
C VAL A 43 -29.58 18.30 -11.87
N GLU A 44 -28.63 18.99 -11.25
CA GLU A 44 -27.77 18.41 -10.23
C GLU A 44 -28.60 17.97 -9.00
N GLN A 45 -28.46 16.71 -8.63
CA GLN A 45 -29.17 16.09 -7.52
C GLN A 45 -28.25 15.96 -6.27
N PRO A 46 -28.82 15.83 -5.06
CA PRO A 46 -28.03 15.65 -3.85
C PRO A 46 -27.06 14.46 -3.91
N TRP A 47 -27.39 13.38 -4.59
CA TRP A 47 -26.55 12.18 -4.76
C TRP A 47 -25.48 12.31 -5.84
N ASP A 48 -25.44 13.40 -6.62
CA ASP A 48 -24.37 13.67 -7.57
C ASP A 48 -23.09 14.14 -6.88
N ARG A 49 -23.14 14.41 -5.59
CA ARG A 49 -21.99 14.87 -4.80
C ARG A 49 -21.73 13.97 -3.60
N THR A 50 -20.48 13.86 -3.22
CA THR A 50 -20.05 13.19 -1.99
C THR A 50 -19.21 14.11 -1.12
N LEU A 51 -19.21 13.86 0.20
CA LEU A 51 -18.34 14.58 1.13
C LEU A 51 -16.91 14.10 0.96
N ALA A 52 -15.99 15.02 0.73
CA ALA A 52 -14.57 14.74 0.59
C ALA A 52 -13.72 15.70 1.45
N TYR A 53 -12.64 15.18 1.98
CA TYR A 53 -11.58 15.95 2.62
C TYR A 53 -10.36 15.99 1.71
N PHE A 54 -9.85 17.20 1.46
CA PHE A 54 -8.67 17.40 0.64
C PHE A 54 -7.48 17.79 1.52
N THR A 55 -6.34 17.22 1.24
CA THR A 55 -5.07 17.55 1.89
C THR A 55 -3.94 17.60 0.88
N ASN A 56 -2.91 18.36 1.19
CA ASN A 56 -1.68 18.34 0.40
C ASN A 56 -0.84 17.12 0.81
N ALA A 57 -0.62 16.20 -0.13
CA ALA A 57 0.16 14.99 0.09
C ALA A 57 1.63 15.25 0.46
N PHE A 58 2.13 16.45 0.16
CA PHE A 58 3.51 16.88 0.45
C PHE A 58 3.62 17.70 1.73
N SER A 59 2.53 17.89 2.49
CA SER A 59 2.59 18.57 3.77
C SER A 59 3.18 17.67 4.86
N GLU A 60 3.88 18.27 5.82
CA GLU A 60 4.49 17.55 6.95
C GLU A 60 3.47 16.76 7.80
N GLY A 61 2.21 17.16 7.80
CA GLY A 61 1.12 16.46 8.51
C GLY A 61 0.58 15.23 7.83
N SER A 62 1.03 14.92 6.59
CA SER A 62 0.54 13.78 5.81
C SER A 62 1.66 12.74 5.64
N LEU A 63 1.55 11.62 6.32
CA LEU A 63 2.56 10.57 6.29
C LEU A 63 2.06 9.37 5.47
N LEU A 64 2.93 8.85 4.63
CA LEU A 64 2.79 7.52 4.04
C LEU A 64 3.60 6.53 4.88
N LEU A 65 2.92 5.53 5.42
CA LEU A 65 3.55 4.49 6.20
C LEU A 65 3.61 3.18 5.41
N PRO A 66 4.64 2.35 5.61
CA PRO A 66 4.77 1.07 4.93
C PRO A 66 3.70 0.10 5.41
N ILE A 67 3.33 -0.83 4.54
CA ILE A 67 2.55 -2.00 4.90
C ILE A 67 3.39 -3.23 4.59
N HIS A 68 3.76 -3.98 5.62
CA HIS A 68 4.57 -5.19 5.51
C HIS A 68 3.71 -6.38 5.09
N ARG A 69 4.34 -7.38 4.50
CA ARG A 69 3.69 -8.58 3.98
C ARG A 69 4.02 -9.77 4.87
N LEU A 70 3.03 -10.58 5.20
CA LEU A 70 3.20 -11.84 5.90
C LEU A 70 2.66 -12.97 5.04
N LEU A 71 3.52 -13.92 4.71
CA LEU A 71 3.18 -15.08 3.91
C LEU A 71 3.02 -16.29 4.83
N LYS A 72 1.87 -16.97 4.77
CA LYS A 72 1.52 -18.05 5.71
C LYS A 72 1.95 -19.41 5.13
N ASP A 73 1.40 -19.77 4.00
CA ASP A 73 1.54 -21.11 3.41
C ASP A 73 2.50 -21.06 2.21
N VAL A 74 3.74 -20.60 2.47
CA VAL A 74 4.79 -20.52 1.46
C VAL A 74 6.00 -21.32 1.89
N ARG A 75 6.61 -22.02 0.93
CA ARG A 75 7.93 -22.59 1.14
C ARG A 75 8.95 -21.47 1.15
N VAL A 76 9.63 -21.28 2.26
CA VAL A 76 10.71 -20.29 2.38
C VAL A 76 11.96 -20.84 1.68
N PRO A 77 12.53 -20.13 0.69
CA PRO A 77 13.76 -20.54 0.03
C PRO A 77 14.95 -20.53 1.01
N ARG A 78 15.86 -21.46 0.83
CA ARG A 78 17.15 -21.42 1.54
C ARG A 78 18.03 -20.28 1.02
N LEU A 79 19.04 -19.91 1.79
CA LEU A 79 19.93 -18.78 1.47
C LEU A 79 20.54 -18.86 0.07
N ASN A 80 20.98 -20.06 -0.35
CA ASN A 80 21.55 -20.29 -1.68
C ASN A 80 20.49 -20.27 -2.79
N GLU A 81 19.25 -20.67 -2.49
CA GLU A 81 18.14 -20.67 -3.46
C GLU A 81 17.70 -19.25 -3.78
N TRP A 82 17.67 -18.34 -2.79
CA TRP A 82 17.35 -16.94 -3.00
C TRP A 82 18.19 -16.29 -4.11
N LYS A 83 19.49 -16.58 -4.16
CA LYS A 83 20.40 -16.06 -5.19
C LYS A 83 20.01 -16.52 -6.59
N SER A 84 19.54 -17.77 -6.72
CA SER A 84 19.09 -18.33 -8.01
C SER A 84 17.71 -17.81 -8.41
N LEU A 85 16.81 -17.60 -7.45
CA LEU A 85 15.46 -17.10 -7.69
C LEU A 85 15.44 -15.61 -8.02
N LEU A 86 16.37 -14.84 -7.44
CA LEU A 86 16.48 -13.38 -7.60
C LEU A 86 17.87 -12.98 -8.14
N PRO A 87 18.26 -13.40 -9.36
CA PRO A 87 19.63 -13.19 -9.87
C PRO A 87 19.99 -11.72 -10.07
N ASN A 88 18.99 -10.83 -10.25
CA ASN A 88 19.18 -9.40 -10.44
C ASN A 88 19.12 -8.59 -9.13
N TRP A 89 19.03 -9.28 -7.98
CA TRP A 89 18.97 -8.67 -6.67
C TRP A 89 20.27 -8.90 -5.90
N SER A 90 20.78 -7.84 -5.31
CA SER A 90 21.84 -7.93 -4.30
C SER A 90 21.22 -8.37 -2.98
N MET A 91 21.93 -9.15 -2.19
CA MET A 91 21.47 -9.69 -0.92
C MET A 91 22.54 -9.50 0.15
N LEU A 92 22.12 -9.01 1.30
CA LEU A 92 22.92 -8.88 2.53
C LEU A 92 22.23 -9.62 3.67
N GLU A 93 22.95 -10.51 4.35
CA GLU A 93 22.47 -11.16 5.56
C GLU A 93 22.87 -10.35 6.79
N VAL A 94 21.88 -10.05 7.67
CA VAL A 94 22.07 -9.33 8.92
C VAL A 94 21.51 -10.17 10.08
N ARG A 95 22.25 -10.30 11.16
CA ARG A 95 21.78 -11.05 12.34
C ARG A 95 20.63 -10.33 13.03
N LEU A 96 19.52 -11.04 13.24
CA LEU A 96 18.34 -10.58 13.98
C LEU A 96 18.27 -11.33 15.32
N SER A 97 18.90 -10.80 16.35
CA SER A 97 18.96 -11.43 17.68
C SER A 97 17.64 -11.38 18.45
N SER A 98 16.79 -10.36 18.17
CA SER A 98 15.47 -10.19 18.80
C SER A 98 14.53 -9.47 17.85
N PRO A 99 13.21 -9.78 17.84
CA PRO A 99 12.20 -8.99 17.12
C PRO A 99 12.21 -7.51 17.53
N ASP A 100 12.64 -7.18 18.74
CA ASP A 100 12.68 -5.79 19.21
C ASP A 100 13.80 -4.96 18.56
N ASN A 101 14.82 -5.61 17.98
CA ASN A 101 15.90 -4.96 17.26
C ASN A 101 15.57 -4.73 15.78
N LEU A 102 14.45 -5.26 15.29
CA LEU A 102 14.11 -5.21 13.86
C LEU A 102 13.92 -3.79 13.37
N ASP A 103 13.25 -2.92 14.12
CA ASP A 103 13.07 -1.51 13.74
C ASP A 103 14.44 -0.80 13.51
N SER A 104 15.42 -1.02 14.40
CA SER A 104 16.76 -0.46 14.24
C SER A 104 17.45 -1.00 12.99
N ILE A 105 17.41 -2.32 12.78
CA ILE A 105 18.04 -2.95 11.63
C ILE A 105 17.40 -2.45 10.32
N LEU A 106 16.08 -2.31 10.27
CA LEU A 106 15.40 -1.77 9.09
C LEU A 106 15.78 -0.31 8.84
N ASN A 107 15.93 0.50 9.88
CA ASN A 107 16.40 1.87 9.73
C ASN A 107 17.84 1.95 9.22
N ASP A 108 18.73 1.07 9.68
CA ASP A 108 20.14 1.08 9.30
C ASP A 108 20.39 0.51 7.91
N TYR A 109 19.64 -0.52 7.49
CA TYR A 109 19.93 -1.29 6.27
C TYR A 109 18.87 -1.19 5.18
N LEU A 110 17.59 -1.03 5.50
CA LEU A 110 16.51 -0.96 4.49
C LEU A 110 16.12 0.47 4.14
N SER A 111 15.97 1.34 5.14
CA SER A 111 15.56 2.74 4.93
C SER A 111 16.50 3.53 4.01
N PRO A 112 17.84 3.32 4.00
CA PRO A 112 18.73 3.97 3.05
C PRO A 112 18.48 3.56 1.57
N LEU A 113 17.76 2.46 1.33
CA LEU A 113 17.47 1.91 0.01
C LEU A 113 16.09 2.34 -0.53
N LYS A 114 15.48 3.38 0.03
CA LYS A 114 14.12 3.85 -0.33
C LYS A 114 13.97 4.33 -1.79
N ASP A 115 15.07 4.67 -2.44
CA ASP A 115 15.13 5.16 -3.83
C ASP A 115 15.05 4.05 -4.88
N ARG A 116 15.02 2.78 -4.46
CA ARG A 116 15.06 1.59 -5.32
C ARG A 116 14.20 0.47 -4.79
N PRO A 117 13.88 -0.55 -5.62
CA PRO A 117 13.24 -1.75 -5.11
C PRO A 117 14.12 -2.42 -4.06
N ALA A 118 13.61 -2.48 -2.83
CA ALA A 118 14.28 -3.08 -1.68
C ALA A 118 13.27 -3.65 -0.69
N PHE A 119 13.62 -4.75 -0.05
CA PHE A 119 12.83 -5.38 1.02
C PHE A 119 13.74 -6.15 1.97
N ALA A 120 13.23 -6.41 3.15
CA ALA A 120 13.87 -7.33 4.09
C ALA A 120 12.99 -8.57 4.28
N ALA A 121 13.59 -9.76 4.30
CA ALA A 121 12.92 -11.04 4.49
C ALA A 121 13.33 -11.64 5.84
N ASP A 122 12.36 -12.07 6.64
CA ASP A 122 12.50 -12.72 7.95
C ASP A 122 11.71 -14.03 7.97
N ASP A 123 12.39 -15.14 8.13
CA ASP A 123 11.80 -16.49 8.27
C ASP A 123 11.75 -16.98 9.72
N GLY A 124 12.10 -16.11 10.67
CA GLY A 124 12.12 -16.44 12.09
C GLY A 124 13.36 -17.21 12.57
N THR A 125 14.33 -17.53 11.70
CA THR A 125 15.53 -18.33 12.07
C THR A 125 16.60 -17.51 12.80
N GLY A 126 16.47 -16.18 12.83
CA GLY A 126 17.43 -15.28 13.50
C GLY A 126 18.34 -14.53 12.54
N SER A 127 18.11 -14.64 11.26
CA SER A 127 18.71 -13.83 10.20
C SER A 127 17.65 -13.03 9.47
N LEU A 128 18.01 -11.79 9.12
CA LEU A 128 17.24 -10.93 8.23
C LEU A 128 18.00 -10.79 6.92
N LEU A 129 17.35 -11.09 5.81
CA LEU A 129 17.94 -10.94 4.48
C LEU A 129 17.47 -9.63 3.87
N ILE A 130 18.38 -8.70 3.64
CA ILE A 130 18.09 -7.42 2.98
C ILE A 130 18.36 -7.58 1.48
N PHE A 131 17.34 -7.33 0.68
CA PHE A 131 17.41 -7.39 -0.77
C PHE A 131 17.24 -6.00 -1.38
N HIS A 132 18.00 -5.74 -2.42
CA HIS A 132 17.81 -4.57 -3.27
C HIS A 132 18.26 -4.83 -4.70
N ARG A 133 17.72 -4.06 -5.63
CA ARG A 133 18.17 -4.05 -7.03
C ARG A 133 18.28 -2.60 -7.54
N ASN A 134 18.80 -2.46 -8.76
CA ASN A 134 18.87 -1.16 -9.41
C ASN A 134 17.47 -0.52 -9.56
N PRO A 135 17.38 0.80 -9.53
CA PRO A 135 16.13 1.53 -9.76
C PRO A 135 15.45 1.07 -11.06
N SER A 136 14.13 1.08 -11.04
CA SER A 136 13.26 0.67 -12.13
C SER A 136 12.26 1.79 -12.43
N ALA A 137 11.69 1.81 -13.64
CA ALA A 137 10.58 2.69 -13.96
C ALA A 137 9.32 2.38 -13.13
N SER A 138 9.15 1.11 -12.76
CA SER A 138 8.06 0.67 -11.89
C SER A 138 8.35 1.02 -10.43
N VAL A 139 7.29 1.28 -9.66
CA VAL A 139 7.40 1.51 -8.21
C VAL A 139 7.84 0.25 -7.48
N SER A 140 8.62 0.44 -6.42
CA SER A 140 9.25 -0.66 -5.66
C SER A 140 8.28 -1.76 -5.26
N ILE A 141 7.07 -1.41 -4.80
CA ILE A 141 6.08 -2.40 -4.34
C ILE A 141 5.56 -3.29 -5.47
N ARG A 142 5.44 -2.78 -6.70
CA ARG A 142 5.03 -3.58 -7.86
C ARG A 142 6.13 -4.56 -8.23
N VAL A 143 7.38 -4.10 -8.30
CA VAL A 143 8.54 -4.95 -8.60
C VAL A 143 8.66 -6.09 -7.57
N ILE A 144 8.47 -5.79 -6.28
CA ILE A 144 8.50 -6.80 -5.22
C ILE A 144 7.33 -7.78 -5.38
N HIS A 145 6.15 -7.30 -5.74
CA HIS A 145 5.00 -8.18 -5.94
C HIS A 145 5.23 -9.16 -7.10
N GLU A 146 5.61 -8.64 -8.26
CA GLU A 146 5.80 -9.42 -9.48
C GLU A 146 7.01 -10.36 -9.39
N GLU A 147 8.18 -9.85 -9.00
CA GLU A 147 9.41 -10.64 -9.04
C GLU A 147 9.60 -11.54 -7.81
N VAL A 148 9.17 -11.07 -6.63
CA VAL A 148 9.42 -11.78 -5.37
C VAL A 148 8.21 -12.62 -4.97
N ILE A 149 7.03 -12.01 -4.82
CA ILE A 149 5.85 -12.70 -4.29
C ILE A 149 5.32 -13.71 -5.31
N GLU A 150 5.11 -13.28 -6.54
CA GLU A 150 4.62 -14.15 -7.61
C GLU A 150 5.74 -14.99 -8.23
N GLY A 151 6.84 -14.35 -8.63
CA GLY A 151 7.92 -15.00 -9.35
C GLY A 151 8.74 -15.97 -8.50
N ALA A 152 9.40 -15.46 -7.46
CA ALA A 152 10.33 -16.26 -6.65
C ALA A 152 9.62 -17.17 -5.64
N LEU A 153 8.52 -16.70 -5.03
CA LEU A 153 7.77 -17.45 -4.02
C LEU A 153 6.57 -18.21 -4.59
N GLY A 154 6.23 -18.00 -5.87
CA GLY A 154 5.18 -18.72 -6.57
C GLY A 154 3.76 -18.47 -6.05
N LEU A 155 3.51 -17.33 -5.37
CA LEU A 155 2.21 -17.01 -4.82
C LEU A 155 1.30 -16.45 -5.91
N SER A 156 0.30 -17.23 -6.34
CA SER A 156 -0.67 -16.80 -7.34
C SER A 156 -1.63 -15.73 -6.80
N GLU A 157 -2.24 -14.95 -7.71
CA GLU A 157 -3.29 -13.99 -7.33
C GLU A 157 -4.46 -14.66 -6.58
N SER A 158 -4.82 -15.89 -6.94
CA SER A 158 -5.85 -16.65 -6.23
C SER A 158 -5.45 -16.93 -4.79
N ALA A 159 -4.22 -17.41 -4.56
CA ALA A 159 -3.70 -17.65 -3.20
C ALA A 159 -3.65 -16.36 -2.36
N VAL A 160 -3.32 -15.23 -3.00
CA VAL A 160 -3.36 -13.91 -2.34
C VAL A 160 -4.80 -13.54 -1.92
N ARG A 161 -5.77 -13.76 -2.79
CA ARG A 161 -7.20 -13.52 -2.47
C ARG A 161 -7.71 -14.45 -1.37
N ASP A 162 -7.24 -15.69 -1.32
CA ASP A 162 -7.61 -16.71 -0.33
C ASP A 162 -6.89 -16.52 1.02
N GLY A 163 -6.10 -15.44 1.16
CA GLY A 163 -5.51 -15.02 2.43
C GLY A 163 -4.13 -15.59 2.75
N ALA A 164 -3.43 -16.17 1.76
CA ALA A 164 -2.03 -16.58 1.91
C ALA A 164 -1.09 -15.39 2.15
N LEU A 165 -1.51 -14.17 1.75
CA LEU A 165 -0.79 -12.92 1.98
C LEU A 165 -1.52 -12.05 3.02
N GLY A 166 -0.91 -11.89 4.19
CA GLY A 166 -1.35 -10.98 5.24
C GLY A 166 -0.66 -9.61 5.15
N PHE A 167 -1.28 -8.60 5.77
CA PHE A 167 -0.82 -7.21 5.75
C PHE A 167 -0.68 -6.67 7.16
N LYS A 168 0.49 -6.12 7.50
CA LYS A 168 0.76 -5.53 8.82
C LYS A 168 1.40 -4.16 8.69
N LYS A 169 0.93 -3.23 9.52
CA LYS A 169 1.48 -1.88 9.61
C LYS A 169 2.61 -1.79 10.63
N SER A 170 2.58 -2.65 11.63
CA SER A 170 3.57 -2.69 12.71
C SER A 170 4.60 -3.78 12.44
N VAL A 171 5.86 -3.36 12.34
CA VAL A 171 7.03 -4.22 12.25
C VAL A 171 7.06 -5.22 13.41
N LYS A 172 6.86 -4.74 14.64
CA LYS A 172 6.90 -5.58 15.86
C LYS A 172 5.83 -6.66 15.86
N ILE A 173 4.61 -6.34 15.40
CA ILE A 173 3.54 -7.34 15.30
C ILE A 173 3.89 -8.36 14.22
N ALA A 174 4.36 -7.91 13.06
CA ALA A 174 4.76 -8.78 11.96
C ALA A 174 5.88 -9.76 12.40
N ALA A 175 6.94 -9.25 13.02
CA ALA A 175 8.04 -10.06 13.51
C ALA A 175 7.59 -11.12 14.56
N ARG A 176 6.68 -10.75 15.45
CA ARG A 176 6.14 -11.70 16.45
C ARG A 176 5.31 -12.82 15.80
N GLU A 177 4.55 -12.51 14.74
CA GLU A 177 3.79 -13.54 14.01
C GLU A 177 4.72 -14.52 13.29
N VAL A 178 5.81 -14.05 12.68
CA VAL A 178 6.83 -14.90 12.08
C VAL A 178 7.48 -15.80 13.15
N ARG A 179 7.93 -15.21 14.28
CA ARG A 179 8.55 -15.98 15.37
C ARG A 179 7.64 -17.02 16.02
N ARG A 180 6.33 -16.79 16.01
CA ARG A 180 5.35 -17.76 16.54
C ARG A 180 4.95 -18.82 15.51
N GLY A 181 5.46 -18.75 14.28
CA GLY A 181 5.06 -19.63 13.18
C GLY A 181 3.67 -19.37 12.61
N SER A 182 3.04 -18.23 12.96
CA SER A 182 1.75 -17.82 12.39
C SER A 182 1.90 -17.29 10.95
N ALA A 183 3.11 -16.98 10.56
CA ALA A 183 3.53 -16.70 9.18
C ALA A 183 4.87 -17.40 8.93
N ALA A 184 5.05 -17.96 7.74
CA ALA A 184 6.29 -18.62 7.35
C ALA A 184 7.37 -17.60 6.98
N LEU A 185 6.96 -16.45 6.44
CA LEU A 185 7.88 -15.41 5.96
C LEU A 185 7.28 -14.02 6.15
N GLY A 186 8.06 -13.10 6.70
CA GLY A 186 7.79 -11.67 6.75
C GLY A 186 8.59 -10.92 5.69
N LEU A 187 7.93 -10.08 4.89
CA LEU A 187 8.59 -9.13 4.00
C LEU A 187 8.34 -7.72 4.51
N TYR A 188 9.43 -7.05 4.92
CA TYR A 188 9.39 -5.67 5.39
C TYR A 188 9.76 -4.73 4.25
N LEU A 189 8.97 -3.69 4.08
CA LEU A 189 9.05 -2.79 2.93
C LEU A 189 9.28 -1.35 3.38
N ASN A 190 9.94 -0.56 2.54
CA ASN A 190 9.93 0.89 2.66
C ASN A 190 8.54 1.44 2.30
N ALA A 191 8.18 2.58 2.86
CA ALA A 191 7.00 3.32 2.46
C ALA A 191 7.18 3.86 1.03
N LEU A 192 6.07 3.96 0.29
CA LEU A 192 6.03 4.74 -0.94
C LEU A 192 6.10 6.24 -0.60
N THR A 193 6.63 7.01 -1.52
CA THR A 193 6.58 8.47 -1.46
C THR A 193 5.29 9.00 -2.11
N PRO A 194 4.83 10.22 -1.80
CA PRO A 194 3.76 10.86 -2.56
C PRO A 194 4.04 10.89 -4.06
N ASP A 195 5.30 11.15 -4.47
CA ASP A 195 5.70 11.16 -5.88
C ASP A 195 5.49 9.79 -6.55
N ASP A 196 5.76 8.69 -5.86
CA ASP A 196 5.49 7.34 -6.37
C ASP A 196 4.01 7.13 -6.64
N VAL A 197 3.15 7.55 -5.70
CA VAL A 197 1.69 7.43 -5.82
C VAL A 197 1.19 8.25 -7.01
N PHE A 198 1.60 9.52 -7.10
CA PHE A 198 1.20 10.38 -8.22
C PHE A 198 1.74 9.91 -9.58
N ARG A 199 2.95 9.37 -9.62
CA ARG A 199 3.54 8.81 -10.85
C ARG A 199 2.69 7.66 -11.39
N VAL A 200 2.29 6.72 -10.54
CA VAL A 200 1.47 5.58 -10.94
C VAL A 200 0.07 6.02 -11.37
N THR A 201 -0.57 6.91 -10.62
CA THR A 201 -1.94 7.34 -10.92
C THR A 201 -2.02 8.22 -12.18
N ARG A 202 -0.99 9.02 -12.48
CA ARG A 202 -0.92 9.82 -13.72
C ARG A 202 -0.79 8.96 -14.99
N SER A 203 -0.18 7.78 -14.89
CA SER A 203 -0.15 6.84 -16.02
C SER A 203 -1.46 6.05 -16.21
N GLY A 204 -2.49 6.33 -15.41
CA GLY A 204 -3.74 5.56 -15.42
C GLY A 204 -3.62 4.18 -14.78
N ASP A 205 -2.54 3.94 -14.08
CA ASP A 205 -2.19 2.66 -13.49
C ASP A 205 -2.66 2.58 -12.03
N VAL A 206 -2.76 1.37 -11.50
CA VAL A 206 -3.24 1.10 -10.13
C VAL A 206 -2.12 0.44 -9.33
N LEU A 207 -1.93 0.90 -8.09
CA LEU A 207 -1.02 0.25 -7.15
C LEU A 207 -1.57 -1.11 -6.70
N PRO A 208 -0.70 -2.09 -6.43
CA PRO A 208 -1.12 -3.34 -5.78
C PRO A 208 -1.92 -3.08 -4.52
N GLN A 209 -2.85 -3.99 -4.18
CA GLN A 209 -3.70 -3.84 -3.00
C GLN A 209 -2.86 -3.63 -1.73
N LYS A 210 -3.33 -2.74 -0.84
CA LYS A 210 -2.64 -2.42 0.42
C LYS A 210 -1.20 -1.93 0.24
N SER A 211 -0.93 -1.13 -0.79
CA SER A 211 0.39 -0.53 -1.03
C SER A 211 0.63 0.73 -0.22
N THR A 212 -0.43 1.45 0.17
CA THR A 212 -0.35 2.73 0.87
C THR A 212 -1.14 2.72 2.17
N PHE A 213 -0.59 3.39 3.17
CA PHE A 213 -1.29 3.72 4.40
C PHE A 213 -1.04 5.19 4.73
N PHE A 214 -2.00 6.03 4.38
CA PHE A 214 -1.98 7.44 4.75
C PHE A 214 -2.32 7.62 6.23
N TYR A 215 -1.51 8.40 6.93
CA TYR A 215 -1.66 8.72 8.35
C TYR A 215 -1.55 10.23 8.58
N PRO A 216 -2.33 10.82 9.49
CA PRO A 216 -3.38 10.20 10.30
C PRO A 216 -4.61 9.82 9.48
N LYS A 217 -5.36 8.83 9.93
CA LYS A 217 -6.68 8.52 9.38
C LYS A 217 -7.70 9.53 9.89
N LEU A 218 -8.55 10.00 8.99
CA LEU A 218 -9.65 10.87 9.38
C LEU A 218 -10.70 10.09 10.17
N PRO A 219 -11.18 10.64 11.30
CA PRO A 219 -12.32 10.06 12.00
C PRO A 219 -13.55 10.07 11.11
N SER A 220 -14.21 8.92 10.96
CA SER A 220 -15.48 8.83 10.26
C SER A 220 -16.64 9.12 11.22
N GLY A 221 -17.72 9.72 10.70
CA GLY A 221 -18.93 9.94 11.48
C GLY A 221 -18.95 11.25 12.29
N LEU A 222 -17.97 12.13 12.15
CA LEU A 222 -17.99 13.47 12.77
C LEU A 222 -18.77 14.49 11.94
N VAL A 223 -18.80 14.31 10.63
CA VAL A 223 -19.53 15.16 9.69
C VAL A 223 -20.34 14.26 8.76
N PHE A 224 -21.59 14.62 8.55
CA PHE A 224 -22.51 13.92 7.66
C PHE A 224 -23.02 14.87 6.58
N ARG A 225 -23.18 14.36 5.39
CA ARG A 225 -23.88 15.03 4.30
C ARG A 225 -25.10 14.20 3.93
N PRO A 226 -26.33 14.67 4.25
CA PRO A 226 -27.54 13.96 3.84
C PRO A 226 -27.73 14.04 2.32
N HIS A 227 -28.35 13.04 1.72
CA HIS A 227 -28.76 13.01 0.31
C HIS A 227 -30.20 13.50 0.13
N GLU A 228 -30.94 13.67 1.22
CA GLU A 228 -32.29 14.24 1.24
C GLU A 228 -32.23 15.64 1.82
N VAL A 229 -32.92 16.58 1.21
CA VAL A 229 -33.14 17.95 1.66
C VAL A 229 -34.63 18.15 1.86
#